data_adc01755b90cee02e7812bd2467d53f4
#
_entry.id   adc01755b90cee02e7812bd2467d53f4
#
_cell.length_a   1.000
_cell.length_b   1.000
_cell.length_c   1.000
_cell.angle_alpha   90.00
_cell.angle_beta   90.00
_cell.angle_gamma   90.00
#
_symmetry.space_group_name_H-M   'P 1'
#
loop_
_entity.id
_entity.type
_entity.pdbx_description
1 polymer ?
#
loop_
_entity_poly.entity_id
_entity_poly.type
_entity_poly.pdbx_seq_one_letter_code
_entity_poly.pdbx_strand_id
1 'polypeptide(L)'
;CYKKLSMSKKNSSVILKNGFKDFPDLNKIYLNFKNKIIQTRIKSFIVAISGGPDSLALAALTKALKSEKKYNFQYVLINHNIRKNSSFEAKQVKKLLKVNNINLKVLHNKIKIKNNLQSHARNLRYDLLVKYCLKKNTKSILTAHNLEDQVETFLIRLSRGSGLTGLSAMKFETKLNSKIKL
;
A
#
# COMPACT_ATOMS: atom_id res chain seq x y z
N CYS A 1 -2.66 -26.18 -5.25
CA CYS A 1 -3.95 -26.46 -4.60
C CYS A 1 -4.26 -25.36 -3.58
N TYR A 2 -4.88 -24.24 -4.02
CA TYR A 2 -5.29 -23.15 -3.10
C TYR A 2 -6.58 -23.57 -2.40
N LYS A 3 -6.50 -23.93 -1.12
CA LYS A 3 -7.68 -24.02 -0.27
C LYS A 3 -8.34 -22.65 -0.19
N LYS A 4 -9.56 -22.51 -0.72
CA LYS A 4 -10.46 -21.40 -0.47
C LYS A 4 -10.71 -21.29 1.04
N LEU A 5 -10.03 -20.39 1.73
CA LEU A 5 -10.49 -19.93 3.04
C LEU A 5 -11.74 -19.08 2.81
N SER A 6 -12.91 -19.68 2.91
CA SER A 6 -14.18 -18.98 3.02
C SER A 6 -14.27 -18.38 4.41
N MET A 7 -13.70 -17.19 4.61
CA MET A 7 -14.00 -16.42 5.81
C MET A 7 -15.47 -15.98 5.76
N SER A 8 -16.28 -16.47 6.65
CA SER A 8 -17.66 -16.06 6.74
C SER A 8 -17.78 -14.56 6.97
N LYS A 9 -18.74 -13.90 6.33
CA LYS A 9 -18.99 -12.45 6.43
C LYS A 9 -19.12 -11.93 7.88
N LYS A 10 -19.50 -12.78 8.82
CA LYS A 10 -19.61 -12.45 10.24
C LYS A 10 -18.25 -12.23 10.93
N ASN A 11 -17.22 -13.00 10.58
CA ASN A 11 -15.91 -12.91 11.26
C ASN A 11 -15.12 -11.65 10.91
N SER A 12 -15.24 -11.13 9.69
CA SER A 12 -14.50 -9.92 9.30
C SER A 12 -15.01 -8.65 9.99
N SER A 13 -16.30 -8.56 10.30
CA SER A 13 -16.87 -7.41 11.02
C SER A 13 -16.56 -7.43 12.52
N VAL A 14 -16.43 -8.61 13.11
CA VAL A 14 -16.07 -8.79 14.52
C VAL A 14 -14.60 -8.45 14.76
N ILE A 15 -13.69 -8.91 13.90
CA ILE A 15 -12.26 -8.60 13.99
C ILE A 15 -12.01 -7.08 13.94
N LEU A 16 -12.78 -6.34 13.13
CA LEU A 16 -12.65 -4.88 13.03
C LEU A 16 -13.28 -4.13 14.21
N LYS A 17 -14.27 -4.71 14.90
CA LYS A 17 -14.89 -4.11 16.10
C LYS A 17 -14.04 -4.28 17.36
N ASN A 18 -13.37 -5.42 17.51
CA ASN A 18 -12.55 -5.73 18.69
C ASN A 18 -11.06 -5.37 18.55
N GLY A 19 -10.66 -4.73 17.42
CA GLY A 19 -9.33 -4.15 17.26
C GLY A 19 -8.20 -5.17 17.35
N PHE A 20 -8.31 -6.34 16.74
CA PHE A 20 -7.30 -7.43 16.75
C PHE A 20 -6.97 -8.02 18.14
N LYS A 21 -7.69 -7.63 19.20
CA LYS A 21 -7.39 -8.05 20.59
C LYS A 21 -7.40 -9.56 20.80
N ASP A 22 -8.28 -10.26 20.06
CA ASP A 22 -8.41 -11.71 20.14
C ASP A 22 -7.29 -12.48 19.40
N PHE A 23 -6.35 -11.75 18.75
CA PHE A 23 -5.25 -12.33 17.98
C PHE A 23 -3.93 -11.66 18.37
N PRO A 24 -3.17 -12.23 19.34
CA PRO A 24 -1.99 -11.60 19.92
C PRO A 24 -0.95 -11.14 18.88
N ASP A 25 -0.64 -11.97 17.88
CA ASP A 25 0.34 -11.62 16.84
C ASP A 25 -0.14 -10.49 15.94
N LEU A 26 -1.41 -10.53 15.52
CA LEU A 26 -2.01 -9.44 14.74
C LEU A 26 -2.09 -8.15 15.55
N ASN A 27 -2.39 -8.25 16.84
CA ASN A 27 -2.42 -7.11 17.74
C ASN A 27 -1.02 -6.48 17.88
N LYS A 28 0.04 -7.29 18.01
CA LYS A 28 1.43 -6.81 18.04
C LYS A 28 1.80 -6.06 16.76
N ILE A 29 1.46 -6.61 15.59
CA ILE A 29 1.67 -5.97 14.29
C ILE A 29 0.90 -4.64 14.23
N TYR A 30 -0.37 -4.63 14.62
CA TYR A 30 -1.20 -3.44 14.64
C TYR A 30 -0.65 -2.35 15.56
N LEU A 31 -0.22 -2.70 16.78
CA LEU A 31 0.35 -1.74 17.73
C LEU A 31 1.65 -1.13 17.21
N ASN A 32 2.53 -1.93 16.62
CA ASN A 32 3.75 -1.45 15.99
C ASN A 32 3.43 -0.47 14.84
N PHE A 33 2.49 -0.83 13.96
CA PHE A 33 2.04 0.04 12.88
C PHE A 33 1.46 1.36 13.43
N LYS A 34 0.56 1.29 14.41
CA LYS A 34 -0.06 2.44 15.06
C LYS A 34 0.97 3.38 15.66
N ASN A 35 1.96 2.86 16.40
CA ASN A 35 3.02 3.66 17.00
C ASN A 35 3.86 4.39 15.94
N LYS A 36 4.22 3.71 14.85
CA LYS A 36 4.94 4.32 13.73
C LYS A 36 4.13 5.46 13.08
N ILE A 37 2.83 5.25 12.84
CA ILE A 37 1.97 6.31 12.28
C ILE A 37 1.85 7.50 13.25
N ILE A 38 1.72 7.26 14.54
CA ILE A 38 1.66 8.34 15.55
C ILE A 38 2.94 9.17 15.54
N GLN A 39 4.11 8.53 15.47
CA GLN A 39 5.42 9.20 15.42
C GLN A 39 5.58 10.14 14.22
N THR A 40 4.93 9.86 13.09
CA THR A 40 4.98 10.76 11.92
C THR A 40 4.31 12.12 12.16
N ARG A 41 3.43 12.23 13.15
CA ARG A 41 2.58 13.41 13.42
C ARG A 41 1.68 13.82 12.26
N ILE A 42 1.58 13.01 11.21
CA ILE A 42 0.75 13.24 10.02
C ILE A 42 -0.65 12.67 10.27
N LYS A 43 -1.68 13.36 9.81
CA LYS A 43 -3.09 12.95 9.99
C LYS A 43 -3.77 12.51 8.69
N SER A 44 -3.17 12.80 7.54
CA SER A 44 -3.75 12.48 6.23
C SER A 44 -2.76 11.72 5.35
N PHE A 45 -3.20 10.58 4.82
CA PHE A 45 -2.36 9.66 4.05
C PHE A 45 -3.08 9.17 2.80
N ILE A 46 -2.33 9.01 1.71
CA ILE A 46 -2.73 8.17 0.58
C ILE A 46 -2.19 6.76 0.83
N VAL A 47 -3.04 5.76 0.80
CA VAL A 47 -2.67 4.34 0.93
C VAL A 47 -2.63 3.74 -0.47
N ALA A 48 -1.45 3.39 -0.94
CA ALA A 48 -1.26 2.78 -2.25
C ALA A 48 -1.58 1.28 -2.19
N ILE A 49 -2.56 0.86 -2.97
CA ILE A 49 -3.02 -0.52 -3.06
C ILE A 49 -2.54 -1.13 -4.38
N SER A 50 -1.86 -2.27 -4.31
CA SER A 50 -1.46 -3.06 -5.49
C SER A 50 -2.44 -4.21 -5.79
N GLY A 51 -3.20 -4.64 -4.79
CA GLY A 51 -4.06 -5.82 -4.84
C GLY A 51 -3.40 -7.09 -4.29
N GLY A 52 -2.09 -7.06 -4.02
CA GLY A 52 -1.38 -8.15 -3.33
C GLY A 52 -1.71 -8.19 -1.82
N PRO A 53 -1.38 -9.31 -1.14
CA PRO A 53 -1.73 -9.57 0.26
C PRO A 53 -1.22 -8.47 1.19
N ASP A 54 0.01 -8.00 1.04
CA ASP A 54 0.60 -6.97 1.90
C ASP A 54 -0.13 -5.63 1.80
N SER A 55 -0.50 -5.23 0.58
CA SER A 55 -1.27 -3.99 0.37
C SER A 55 -2.69 -4.08 0.92
N LEU A 56 -3.30 -5.28 0.92
CA LEU A 56 -4.59 -5.53 1.53
C LEU A 56 -4.49 -5.56 3.06
N ALA A 57 -3.41 -6.13 3.62
CA ALA A 57 -3.11 -6.07 5.05
C ALA A 57 -2.92 -4.61 5.51
N LEU A 58 -2.17 -3.79 4.75
CA LEU A 58 -2.03 -2.37 5.02
C LEU A 58 -3.37 -1.63 4.99
N ALA A 59 -4.27 -1.98 4.05
CA ALA A 59 -5.62 -1.43 4.01
C ALA A 59 -6.43 -1.78 5.27
N ALA A 60 -6.31 -3.01 5.78
CA ALA A 60 -6.98 -3.45 7.00
C ALA A 60 -6.43 -2.71 8.25
N LEU A 61 -5.11 -2.59 8.38
CA LEU A 61 -4.45 -1.87 9.49
C LEU A 61 -4.84 -0.38 9.51
N THR A 62 -4.81 0.28 8.35
CA THR A 62 -5.19 1.70 8.25
C THR A 62 -6.68 1.92 8.51
N LYS A 63 -7.53 0.96 8.11
CA LYS A 63 -8.95 1.02 8.42
C LYS A 63 -9.22 0.86 9.93
N ALA A 64 -8.56 -0.08 10.60
CA ALA A 64 -8.65 -0.26 12.05
C ALA A 64 -8.22 1.02 12.78
N LEU A 65 -7.09 1.61 12.39
CA LEU A 65 -6.61 2.85 12.98
C LEU A 65 -7.57 4.04 12.75
N LYS A 66 -8.21 4.10 11.57
CA LYS A 66 -9.22 5.12 11.28
C LYS A 66 -10.45 5.01 12.21
N SER A 67 -10.83 3.81 12.63
CA SER A 67 -11.95 3.63 13.57
C SER A 67 -11.62 4.04 15.00
N GLU A 68 -10.34 4.02 15.39
CA GLU A 68 -9.89 4.40 16.73
C GLU A 68 -9.56 5.89 16.87
N LYS A 69 -9.04 6.51 15.80
CA LYS A 69 -8.51 7.88 15.83
C LYS A 69 -8.91 8.65 14.58
N LYS A 70 -8.96 9.97 14.70
CA LYS A 70 -9.26 10.89 13.58
C LYS A 70 -8.10 10.96 12.57
N TYR A 71 -7.93 9.92 11.75
CA TYR A 71 -7.04 9.90 10.60
C TYR A 71 -7.84 9.92 9.29
N ASN A 72 -7.27 10.57 8.28
CA ASN A 72 -7.80 10.56 6.92
C ASN A 72 -6.95 9.64 6.05
N PHE A 73 -7.47 8.44 5.73
CA PHE A 73 -6.85 7.51 4.80
C PHE A 73 -7.66 7.47 3.51
N GLN A 74 -7.01 7.74 2.39
CA GLN A 74 -7.57 7.61 1.05
C GLN A 74 -6.87 6.48 0.31
N TYR A 75 -7.62 5.52 -0.19
CA TYR A 75 -7.08 4.32 -0.82
C TYR A 75 -7.06 4.48 -2.33
N VAL A 76 -5.90 4.23 -2.94
CA VAL A 76 -5.65 4.46 -4.36
C VAL A 76 -4.97 3.25 -4.97
N LEU A 77 -5.50 2.76 -6.08
CA LEU A 77 -4.89 1.73 -6.92
C LEU A 77 -4.53 2.36 -8.27
N ILE A 78 -3.30 2.13 -8.73
CA ILE A 78 -2.87 2.53 -10.07
C ILE A 78 -3.03 1.34 -11.01
N ASN A 79 -3.94 1.47 -11.97
CA ASN A 79 -4.05 0.50 -13.06
C ASN A 79 -3.16 0.95 -14.22
N HIS A 80 -2.08 0.21 -14.45
CA HIS A 80 -1.12 0.52 -15.51
C HIS A 80 -1.60 0.12 -16.90
N ASN A 81 -2.68 -0.66 -17.01
CA ASN A 81 -3.20 -1.22 -18.27
C ASN A 81 -2.15 -2.01 -19.09
N ILE A 82 -1.18 -2.64 -18.40
CA ILE A 82 -0.09 -3.39 -19.06
C ILE A 82 -0.57 -4.79 -19.47
N ARG A 83 -1.34 -5.45 -18.58
CA ARG A 83 -1.88 -6.79 -18.84
C ARG A 83 -3.33 -6.69 -19.28
N LYS A 84 -3.77 -7.59 -20.17
CA LYS A 84 -5.17 -7.66 -20.64
C LYS A 84 -6.18 -7.70 -19.49
N ASN A 85 -5.82 -8.39 -18.40
CA ASN A 85 -6.70 -8.58 -17.23
C ASN A 85 -6.57 -7.49 -16.14
N SER A 86 -5.66 -6.51 -16.28
CA SER A 86 -5.40 -5.53 -15.22
C SER A 86 -6.63 -4.71 -14.80
N SER A 87 -7.52 -4.41 -15.73
CA SER A 87 -8.78 -3.72 -15.42
C SER A 87 -9.78 -4.62 -14.69
N PHE A 88 -9.79 -5.91 -14.97
CA PHE A 88 -10.60 -6.88 -14.25
C PHE A 88 -10.08 -7.06 -12.82
N GLU A 89 -8.77 -7.25 -12.66
CA GLU A 89 -8.10 -7.34 -11.35
C GLU A 89 -8.40 -6.10 -10.48
N ALA A 90 -8.27 -4.90 -11.04
CA ALA A 90 -8.58 -3.66 -10.33
C ALA A 90 -10.06 -3.58 -9.90
N LYS A 91 -11.01 -4.08 -10.72
CA LYS A 91 -12.42 -4.17 -10.36
C LYS A 91 -12.65 -5.16 -9.22
N GLN A 92 -11.97 -6.31 -9.22
CA GLN A 92 -12.07 -7.31 -8.15
C GLN A 92 -11.56 -6.75 -6.82
N VAL A 93 -10.38 -6.12 -6.83
CA VAL A 93 -9.82 -5.46 -5.62
C VAL A 93 -10.77 -4.38 -5.11
N LYS A 94 -11.34 -3.56 -6.02
CA LYS A 94 -12.32 -2.53 -5.64
C LYS A 94 -13.57 -3.13 -5.01
N LYS A 95 -14.09 -4.24 -5.55
CA LYS A 95 -15.26 -4.96 -5.00
C LYS A 95 -14.94 -5.53 -3.61
N LEU A 96 -13.77 -6.18 -3.45
CA LEU A 96 -13.32 -6.72 -2.18
C LEU A 96 -13.23 -5.64 -1.09
N LEU A 97 -12.60 -4.52 -1.40
CA LEU A 97 -12.45 -3.41 -0.46
C LEU A 97 -13.78 -2.73 -0.14
N LYS A 98 -14.68 -2.61 -1.13
CA LYS A 98 -16.02 -2.05 -0.92
C LYS A 98 -16.85 -2.88 0.07
N VAL A 99 -16.81 -4.22 0.00
CA VAL A 99 -17.49 -5.12 0.95
C VAL A 99 -16.98 -4.87 2.38
N ASN A 100 -15.72 -4.47 2.52
CA ASN A 100 -15.11 -4.10 3.79
C ASN A 100 -15.24 -2.60 4.11
N ASN A 101 -16.15 -1.86 3.50
CA ASN A 101 -16.36 -0.42 3.70
C ASN A 101 -15.09 0.44 3.48
N ILE A 102 -14.24 0.03 2.55
CA ILE A 102 -13.06 0.77 2.08
C ILE A 102 -13.35 1.29 0.67
N ASN A 103 -13.39 2.60 0.51
CA ASN A 103 -13.62 3.22 -0.79
C ASN A 103 -12.29 3.35 -1.56
N LEU A 104 -12.09 2.50 -2.57
CA LEU A 104 -10.89 2.49 -3.41
C LEU A 104 -11.08 3.37 -4.65
N LYS A 105 -10.20 4.33 -4.84
CA LYS A 105 -10.06 5.10 -6.08
C LYS A 105 -9.10 4.39 -7.02
N VAL A 106 -9.57 4.04 -8.22
CA VAL A 106 -8.69 3.51 -9.27
C VAL A 106 -8.28 4.66 -10.18
N LEU A 107 -6.98 4.83 -10.36
CA LEU A 107 -6.39 5.75 -11.33
C LEU A 107 -5.85 4.93 -12.50
N HIS A 108 -6.17 5.35 -13.72
CA HIS A 108 -5.76 4.67 -14.94
C HIS A 108 -4.57 5.39 -15.57
N ASN A 109 -3.55 4.64 -15.92
CA ASN A 109 -2.49 5.14 -16.76
C ASN A 109 -3.02 5.27 -18.20
N LYS A 110 -2.83 6.46 -18.80
CA LYS A 110 -3.19 6.75 -20.20
C LYS A 110 -2.02 6.57 -21.16
N ILE A 111 -0.79 6.41 -20.66
CA ILE A 111 0.44 6.33 -21.45
C ILE A 111 0.72 4.86 -21.77
N LYS A 112 0.87 4.53 -23.05
CA LYS A 112 1.32 3.20 -23.46
C LYS A 112 2.83 3.07 -23.20
N ILE A 113 3.21 2.11 -22.35
CA ILE A 113 4.61 1.81 -22.03
C ILE A 113 5.11 0.81 -23.07
N LYS A 114 6.10 1.17 -23.89
CA LYS A 114 6.66 0.32 -24.95
C LYS A 114 7.94 -0.41 -24.55
N ASN A 115 8.83 0.22 -23.76
CA ASN A 115 10.15 -0.31 -23.40
C ASN A 115 10.41 -0.19 -21.89
N ASN A 116 11.30 -1.02 -21.32
CA ASN A 116 11.66 -1.04 -19.89
C ASN A 116 10.45 -1.02 -18.96
N LEU A 117 9.54 -1.99 -19.17
CA LEU A 117 8.18 -2.01 -18.63
C LEU A 117 8.12 -1.82 -17.11
N GLN A 118 9.03 -2.47 -16.36
CA GLN A 118 9.01 -2.44 -14.88
C GLN A 118 9.46 -1.08 -14.32
N SER A 119 10.57 -0.54 -14.83
CA SER A 119 11.10 0.73 -14.37
C SER A 119 10.16 1.90 -14.71
N HIS A 120 9.68 1.96 -15.95
CA HIS A 120 8.71 2.98 -16.37
C HIS A 120 7.38 2.87 -15.62
N ALA A 121 6.87 1.65 -15.40
CA ALA A 121 5.66 1.44 -14.63
C ALA A 121 5.81 1.89 -13.16
N ARG A 122 7.00 1.65 -12.56
CA ARG A 122 7.31 2.12 -11.21
C ARG A 122 7.33 3.64 -11.15
N ASN A 123 8.05 4.31 -12.02
CA ASN A 123 8.13 5.77 -12.05
C ASN A 123 6.76 6.40 -12.27
N LEU A 124 6.03 5.92 -13.26
CA LEU A 124 4.68 6.39 -13.57
C LEU A 124 3.70 6.19 -12.40
N ARG A 125 3.85 5.09 -11.64
CA ARG A 125 3.06 4.87 -10.43
C ARG A 125 3.27 5.99 -9.42
N TYR A 126 4.53 6.31 -9.12
CA TYR A 126 4.84 7.37 -8.16
C TYR A 126 4.41 8.74 -8.68
N ASP A 127 4.59 9.04 -9.96
CA ASP A 127 4.12 10.31 -10.56
C ASP A 127 2.60 10.49 -10.42
N LEU A 128 1.83 9.43 -10.70
CA LEU A 128 0.37 9.47 -10.54
C LEU A 128 -0.05 9.61 -9.07
N LEU A 129 0.64 8.92 -8.15
CA LEU A 129 0.39 9.05 -6.71
C LEU A 129 0.74 10.46 -6.22
N VAL A 130 1.87 11.01 -6.63
CA VAL A 130 2.29 12.39 -6.29
C VAL A 130 1.28 13.41 -6.80
N LYS A 131 0.87 13.31 -8.07
CA LYS A 131 -0.17 14.19 -8.63
C LYS A 131 -1.49 14.09 -7.85
N TYR A 132 -1.87 12.88 -7.45
CA TYR A 132 -3.07 12.68 -6.66
C TYR A 132 -2.92 13.24 -5.24
N CYS A 133 -1.77 13.09 -4.60
CA CYS A 133 -1.45 13.69 -3.30
C CYS A 133 -1.60 15.22 -3.32
N LEU A 134 -1.00 15.87 -4.32
CA LEU A 134 -1.10 17.31 -4.51
C LEU A 134 -2.55 17.75 -4.68
N LYS A 135 -3.32 17.05 -5.53
CA LYS A 135 -4.75 17.33 -5.73
C LYS A 135 -5.57 17.21 -4.43
N LYS A 136 -5.16 16.31 -3.52
CA LYS A 136 -5.85 16.06 -2.25
C LYS A 136 -5.25 16.79 -1.06
N ASN A 137 -4.27 17.65 -1.29
CA ASN A 137 -3.51 18.35 -0.26
C ASN A 137 -2.99 17.40 0.84
N THR A 138 -2.53 16.22 0.42
CA THR A 138 -1.98 15.18 1.29
C THR A 138 -0.47 15.08 1.06
N LYS A 139 0.32 15.02 2.12
CA LYS A 139 1.80 15.06 2.04
C LYS A 139 2.46 13.71 2.24
N SER A 140 1.69 12.65 2.48
CA SER A 140 2.26 11.34 2.77
C SER A 140 1.56 10.20 2.05
N ILE A 141 2.36 9.27 1.55
CA ILE A 141 1.92 8.03 0.91
C ILE A 141 2.37 6.86 1.78
N LEU A 142 1.49 5.91 2.00
CA LEU A 142 1.81 4.62 2.62
C LEU A 142 1.84 3.54 1.54
N THR A 143 2.91 2.77 1.52
CA THR A 143 3.07 1.60 0.66
C THR A 143 3.39 0.38 1.53
N ALA A 144 2.93 -0.78 1.10
CA ALA A 144 3.25 -2.05 1.77
C ALA A 144 4.49 -2.65 1.11
N HIS A 145 5.67 -2.25 1.58
CA HIS A 145 6.92 -2.93 1.31
C HIS A 145 7.29 -3.78 2.52
N ASN A 146 7.59 -5.04 2.31
CA ASN A 146 7.98 -5.99 3.36
C ASN A 146 9.50 -6.22 3.37
N LEU A 147 9.96 -7.07 4.28
CA LEU A 147 11.38 -7.41 4.40
C LEU A 147 11.89 -8.16 3.16
N GLU A 148 11.07 -9.01 2.55
CA GLU A 148 11.42 -9.76 1.35
C GLU A 148 11.68 -8.84 0.17
N ASP A 149 10.86 -7.80 -0.03
CA ASP A 149 11.10 -6.74 -1.03
C ASP A 149 12.44 -6.03 -0.80
N GLN A 150 12.85 -5.87 0.47
CA GLN A 150 14.14 -5.26 0.81
C GLN A 150 15.30 -6.19 0.48
N VAL A 151 15.19 -7.47 0.81
CA VAL A 151 16.20 -8.49 0.49
C VAL A 151 16.35 -8.63 -1.02
N GLU A 152 15.25 -8.74 -1.76
CA GLU A 152 15.28 -8.80 -3.21
C GLU A 152 15.98 -7.55 -3.81
N THR A 153 15.61 -6.37 -3.35
CA THR A 153 16.23 -5.12 -3.81
C THR A 153 17.73 -5.09 -3.48
N PHE A 154 18.13 -5.56 -2.29
CA PHE A 154 19.52 -5.65 -1.89
C PHE A 154 20.32 -6.58 -2.79
N LEU A 155 19.81 -7.81 -3.03
CA LEU A 155 20.45 -8.80 -3.89
C LEU A 155 20.61 -8.32 -5.33
N ILE A 156 19.57 -7.68 -5.90
CA ILE A 156 19.63 -7.10 -7.25
C ILE A 156 20.69 -5.99 -7.32
N ARG A 157 20.80 -5.15 -6.31
CA ARG A 157 21.81 -4.08 -6.28
C ARG A 157 23.22 -4.64 -6.10
N LEU A 158 23.37 -5.67 -5.25
CA LEU A 158 24.64 -6.36 -5.07
C LEU A 158 25.13 -7.00 -6.37
N SER A 159 24.25 -7.71 -7.07
CA SER A 159 24.60 -8.35 -8.37
C SER A 159 24.97 -7.36 -9.46
N ARG A 160 24.56 -6.10 -9.34
CA ARG A 160 24.90 -4.99 -10.25
C ARG A 160 26.14 -4.21 -9.82
N GLY A 161 26.87 -4.67 -8.81
CA GLY A 161 28.07 -4.01 -8.29
C GLY A 161 27.81 -2.63 -7.65
N SER A 162 26.62 -2.43 -7.08
CA SER A 162 26.30 -1.17 -6.40
C SER A 162 27.20 -0.95 -5.20
N GLY A 163 27.77 0.25 -5.03
CA GLY A 163 28.55 0.63 -3.86
C GLY A 163 27.72 0.67 -2.57
N LEU A 164 28.38 0.87 -1.42
CA LEU A 164 27.77 0.83 -0.08
C LEU A 164 26.53 1.71 0.05
N THR A 165 26.53 2.90 -0.51
CA THR A 165 25.37 3.80 -0.55
C THR A 165 24.18 3.22 -1.36
N GLY A 166 24.47 2.50 -2.42
CA GLY A 166 23.47 1.82 -3.25
C GLY A 166 22.88 0.58 -2.56
N LEU A 167 23.63 -0.06 -1.67
CA LEU A 167 23.18 -1.26 -0.94
C LEU A 167 22.33 -0.94 0.31
N SER A 168 22.20 0.33 0.69
CA SER A 168 21.41 0.71 1.87
C SER A 168 19.96 0.24 1.76
N ALA A 169 19.42 -0.28 2.86
CA ALA A 169 18.04 -0.72 2.95
C ALA A 169 17.04 0.43 2.67
N MET A 170 15.82 0.09 2.25
CA MET A 170 14.74 1.06 2.12
C MET A 170 14.45 1.69 3.49
N LYS A 171 14.50 3.01 3.56
CA LYS A 171 14.20 3.75 4.79
C LYS A 171 12.69 3.68 5.06
N PHE A 172 12.32 3.70 6.35
CA PHE A 172 10.90 3.78 6.76
C PHE A 172 10.20 5.01 6.15
N GLU A 173 10.93 6.10 6.00
CA GLU A 173 10.45 7.33 5.39
C GLU A 173 11.40 7.78 4.28
N THR A 174 10.88 7.96 3.08
CA THR A 174 11.64 8.43 1.91
C THR A 174 10.93 9.64 1.31
N LYS A 175 11.67 10.69 0.98
CA LYS A 175 11.11 11.83 0.24
C LYS A 175 10.99 11.45 -1.24
N LEU A 176 9.79 11.53 -1.81
CA LEU A 176 9.56 11.38 -3.25
C LEU A 176 9.84 12.69 -3.99
N ASN A 177 9.54 13.82 -3.34
CA ASN A 177 9.90 15.17 -3.77
C ASN A 177 9.97 16.09 -2.54
N SER A 178 10.19 17.40 -2.75
CA SER A 178 10.28 18.39 -1.67
C SER A 178 9.03 18.47 -0.76
N LYS A 179 7.88 17.98 -1.24
CA LYS A 179 6.57 18.14 -0.56
C LYS A 179 5.93 16.83 -0.10
N ILE A 180 6.36 15.67 -0.63
CA ILE A 180 5.69 14.38 -0.42
C ILE A 180 6.67 13.34 0.10
N LYS A 181 6.26 12.67 1.18
CA LYS A 181 6.95 11.55 1.83
C LYS A 181 6.26 10.23 1.48
N LEU A 182 7.06 9.18 1.34
CA LEU A 182 6.64 7.79 1.13
C LEU A 182 6.81 7.04 2.43
#